data_8a9b3b715feb7eed7c82e135b5924eb0
#
_entry.id   8a9b3b715feb7eed7c82e135b5924eb0
#
_cell.length_a   1.000
_cell.length_b   1.000
_cell.length_c   1.000
_cell.angle_alpha   90.00
_cell.angle_beta   90.00
_cell.angle_gamma   90.00
#
_symmetry.space_group_name_H-M   'P 1'
#
loop_
_entity.id
_entity.type
_entity.pdbx_description
1 polymer ?
#
loop_
_entity_poly.entity_id
_entity_poly.type
_entity_poly.pdbx_seq_one_letter_code
_entity_poly.pdbx_strand_id
1 'polypeptide(L)'
;MALSSAAASAQVSGGARSLTVTPSFESGVTYTHRSHAADDTNGDSLILQLRPGVQINSRSGRVQGSLSYALGGVFRAGRSDGHSLENNLSAALKAEVVENWFFVDGSASITQQSLSAFGEQTVGGAAASNANRVEVGNLSLTPYVAGRLGEFAGYKASLTAAATNTRRSLANDSTSTGGALSLSSLNAGTVFGWGLDGTWQEVDFRQGRTTENGRVTASLRIVPDVDWSFALRAGQESTNVGSLDKRTYDNWGATARWTPSPRTSAVLDTDRRYFGNSHKLALEHRMSRSSIRISSTQDASNGADSRTVNVPVTLYQLISARLATVEPDPVLRDQLVRAEIANIPGADPTQVIGAIPLSTGVTLVRRDDIGFSYSGLRTTFNVLVFSSDSQVLDSAFQAPGDGRVRQWGYTGSAAYKLNPLDSVNLTGSQQRTLGNELRRGNDLKSLSLGWTGQLGRRASASLSARYTVFNSDTNPYKESSLSGSISLRF
;
A
#
# COMPACT_ATOMS: atom_id res chain seq x y z
N MET A 1 41.00 6.14 13.48
CA MET A 1 40.13 5.55 14.51
C MET A 1 39.39 4.40 13.87
N ALA A 2 39.76 3.20 14.24
CA ALA A 2 39.19 1.95 13.70
C ALA A 2 37.90 1.63 14.45
N LEU A 3 36.77 1.64 13.75
CA LEU A 3 35.50 1.11 14.25
C LEU A 3 35.53 -0.41 14.09
N SER A 4 35.84 -1.12 15.17
CA SER A 4 35.69 -2.55 15.24
C SER A 4 34.22 -2.92 15.34
N SER A 5 33.64 -3.44 14.26
CA SER A 5 32.30 -4.01 14.23
C SER A 5 32.29 -5.35 14.96
N ALA A 6 31.72 -5.39 16.15
CA ALA A 6 31.36 -6.64 16.81
C ALA A 6 30.15 -7.27 16.08
N ALA A 7 30.39 -8.15 15.11
CA ALA A 7 29.37 -9.00 14.55
C ALA A 7 29.07 -10.12 15.53
N ALA A 8 28.01 -10.00 16.33
CA ALA A 8 27.49 -11.09 17.14
C ALA A 8 26.80 -12.11 16.21
N SER A 9 27.56 -13.12 15.78
CA SER A 9 27.02 -14.31 15.13
C SER A 9 26.54 -15.30 16.19
N ALA A 10 25.25 -15.27 16.53
CA ALA A 10 24.65 -16.36 17.29
C ALA A 10 24.45 -17.57 16.36
N GLN A 11 25.37 -18.50 16.38
CA GLN A 11 25.19 -19.84 15.82
C GLN A 11 24.36 -20.67 16.79
N VAL A 12 23.11 -20.93 16.44
CA VAL A 12 22.29 -21.98 17.06
C VAL A 12 22.18 -23.14 16.07
N SER A 13 22.53 -24.31 16.54
CA SER A 13 22.62 -25.57 15.82
C SER A 13 21.27 -26.08 15.30
N GLY A 14 21.18 -26.48 14.01
CA GLY A 14 20.51 -27.70 13.56
C GLY A 14 18.99 -27.78 13.56
N GLY A 15 18.21 -26.67 13.62
CA GLY A 15 16.79 -26.60 13.32
C GLY A 15 16.51 -25.52 12.29
N ALA A 16 15.49 -25.63 11.46
CA ALA A 16 15.08 -24.55 10.56
C ALA A 16 14.98 -23.25 11.38
N ARG A 17 15.81 -22.25 11.06
CA ARG A 17 15.90 -21.00 11.85
C ARG A 17 14.53 -20.33 11.87
N SER A 18 13.88 -20.33 13.02
CA SER A 18 12.57 -19.70 13.23
C SER A 18 12.66 -18.17 13.15
N LEU A 19 13.84 -17.60 13.38
CA LEU A 19 14.11 -16.16 13.30
C LEU A 19 15.33 -15.90 12.43
N THR A 20 15.19 -15.01 11.44
CA THR A 20 16.28 -14.55 10.58
C THR A 20 16.40 -13.04 10.71
N VAL A 21 17.61 -12.56 11.03
CA VAL A 21 17.95 -11.14 11.08
C VAL A 21 18.98 -10.86 9.99
N THR A 22 18.69 -9.94 9.07
CA THR A 22 19.55 -9.58 7.95
C THR A 22 19.81 -8.09 7.99
N PRO A 23 20.94 -7.63 8.49
CA PRO A 23 21.36 -6.25 8.37
C PRO A 23 21.66 -5.89 6.91
N SER A 24 21.44 -4.65 6.55
CA SER A 24 21.73 -4.12 5.21
C SER A 24 22.31 -2.72 5.30
N PHE A 25 23.09 -2.34 4.31
CA PHE A 25 23.59 -1.00 4.15
C PHE A 25 23.56 -0.63 2.67
N GLU A 26 22.94 0.49 2.36
CA GLU A 26 22.92 1.04 1.01
C GLU A 26 23.56 2.42 1.01
N SER A 27 24.44 2.68 0.05
CA SER A 27 25.04 3.96 -0.23
C SER A 27 24.74 4.33 -1.67
N GLY A 28 24.28 5.54 -1.89
CA GLY A 28 23.94 6.04 -3.22
C GLY A 28 24.35 7.49 -3.42
N VAL A 29 24.67 7.81 -4.67
CA VAL A 29 24.95 9.17 -5.13
C VAL A 29 24.03 9.47 -6.30
N THR A 30 23.38 10.63 -6.26
CA THR A 30 22.50 11.11 -7.33
C THR A 30 22.91 12.52 -7.73
N TYR A 31 23.21 12.70 -9.01
CA TYR A 31 23.32 14.01 -9.63
C TYR A 31 21.98 14.38 -10.26
N THR A 32 21.50 15.59 -10.01
CA THR A 32 20.26 16.09 -10.62
C THR A 32 20.49 17.45 -11.23
N HIS A 33 19.95 17.63 -12.42
CA HIS A 33 19.81 18.94 -13.08
C HIS A 33 18.33 19.26 -13.19
N ARG A 34 17.88 20.33 -12.51
CA ARG A 34 16.48 20.77 -12.52
C ARG A 34 16.36 22.17 -13.10
N SER A 35 15.48 22.30 -14.08
CA SER A 35 15.08 23.59 -14.65
C SER A 35 13.63 23.91 -14.29
N HIS A 36 13.36 25.15 -13.89
CA HIS A 36 12.03 25.67 -13.62
C HIS A 36 11.60 26.57 -14.78
N ALA A 37 10.34 26.46 -15.21
CA ALA A 37 9.83 27.27 -16.32
C ALA A 37 9.46 28.70 -15.89
N ALA A 38 9.22 28.93 -14.58
CA ALA A 38 8.76 30.22 -14.04
C ALA A 38 9.86 31.18 -13.61
N ASP A 39 11.02 30.63 -13.18
CA ASP A 39 12.19 31.39 -12.80
C ASP A 39 13.40 30.80 -13.53
N ASP A 40 14.27 31.63 -14.09
CA ASP A 40 15.52 31.21 -14.76
C ASP A 40 16.53 30.55 -13.79
N THR A 41 16.02 30.01 -12.68
CA THR A 41 16.77 29.33 -11.63
C THR A 41 16.99 27.86 -11.99
N ASN A 42 17.81 27.60 -13.01
CA ASN A 42 18.36 26.28 -13.27
C ASN A 42 19.37 25.93 -12.17
N GLY A 43 19.37 24.71 -11.72
CA GLY A 43 20.32 24.33 -10.68
C GLY A 43 20.65 22.84 -10.65
N ASP A 44 21.93 22.62 -10.40
CA ASP A 44 22.48 21.30 -10.18
C ASP A 44 22.50 20.98 -8.70
N SER A 45 22.27 19.72 -8.37
CA SER A 45 22.41 19.22 -7.01
C SER A 45 23.07 17.86 -7.00
N LEU A 46 24.01 17.68 -6.08
CA LEU A 46 24.59 16.38 -5.76
C LEU A 46 24.00 15.89 -4.46
N ILE A 47 23.47 14.66 -4.47
CA ILE A 47 22.77 14.10 -3.34
C ILE A 47 23.47 12.79 -2.96
N LEU A 48 23.99 12.75 -1.72
CA LEU A 48 24.51 11.54 -1.10
C LEU A 48 23.45 10.94 -0.20
N GLN A 49 23.22 9.64 -0.34
CA GLN A 49 22.31 8.87 0.50
C GLN A 49 23.07 7.76 1.22
N LEU A 50 22.82 7.64 2.51
CA LEU A 50 23.32 6.54 3.34
C LEU A 50 22.11 5.89 4.04
N ARG A 51 21.90 4.60 3.82
CA ARG A 51 20.69 3.90 4.29
C ARG A 51 21.05 2.60 5.00
N PRO A 52 21.44 2.64 6.30
CA PRO A 52 21.47 1.45 7.13
C PRO A 52 20.06 0.89 7.32
N GLY A 53 19.95 -0.43 7.30
CA GLY A 53 18.67 -1.10 7.46
C GLY A 53 18.80 -2.47 8.13
N VAL A 54 17.67 -2.99 8.57
CA VAL A 54 17.55 -4.33 9.12
C VAL A 54 16.25 -4.97 8.67
N GLN A 55 16.33 -6.23 8.28
CA GLN A 55 15.18 -7.06 7.99
C GLN A 55 15.13 -8.22 8.97
N ILE A 56 13.98 -8.42 9.62
CA ILE A 56 13.73 -9.51 10.57
C ILE A 56 12.54 -10.30 10.03
N ASN A 57 12.71 -11.61 9.92
CA ASN A 57 11.62 -12.51 9.55
C ASN A 57 11.52 -13.61 10.62
N SER A 58 10.31 -13.84 11.11
CA SER A 58 9.99 -14.90 12.06
C SER A 58 9.00 -15.89 11.44
N ARG A 59 9.27 -17.17 11.60
CA ARG A 59 8.42 -18.28 11.13
C ARG A 59 8.27 -19.35 12.22
N SER A 60 8.25 -18.95 13.49
CA SER A 60 7.92 -19.92 14.55
C SER A 60 6.43 -20.31 14.43
N GLY A 61 6.07 -21.51 14.90
CA GLY A 61 4.68 -22.00 14.80
C GLY A 61 3.64 -21.06 15.40
N ARG A 62 3.98 -20.34 16.48
CA ARG A 62 3.08 -19.42 17.19
C ARG A 62 3.29 -17.94 16.86
N VAL A 63 4.46 -17.58 16.32
CA VAL A 63 4.77 -16.16 16.00
C VAL A 63 5.31 -16.09 14.58
N GLN A 64 4.53 -15.51 13.71
CA GLN A 64 4.87 -15.26 12.31
C GLN A 64 4.91 -13.76 12.06
N GLY A 65 5.93 -13.28 11.39
CA GLY A 65 6.01 -11.86 11.09
C GLY A 65 7.23 -11.46 10.31
N SER A 66 7.17 -10.25 9.78
CA SER A 66 8.26 -9.59 9.10
C SER A 66 8.38 -8.16 9.61
N LEU A 67 9.62 -7.69 9.75
CA LEU A 67 9.93 -6.30 10.01
C LEU A 67 11.05 -5.87 9.06
N SER A 68 10.88 -4.76 8.40
CA SER A 68 11.91 -4.11 7.60
C SER A 68 11.98 -2.65 8.03
N TYR A 69 13.12 -2.23 8.50
CA TYR A 69 13.39 -0.85 8.89
C TYR A 69 14.63 -0.35 8.15
N ALA A 70 14.58 0.88 7.64
CA ALA A 70 15.70 1.57 7.06
C ALA A 70 15.68 3.05 7.48
N LEU A 71 16.84 3.55 7.91
CA LEU A 71 17.05 4.97 8.21
C LEU A 71 17.85 5.59 7.05
N GLY A 72 17.24 6.52 6.32
CA GLY A 72 17.86 7.23 5.22
C GLY A 72 18.44 8.57 5.66
N GLY A 73 19.75 8.70 5.66
CA GLY A 73 20.44 9.98 5.75
C GLY A 73 20.64 10.54 4.34
N VAL A 74 20.13 11.73 4.08
CA VAL A 74 20.20 12.41 2.78
C VAL A 74 20.96 13.72 2.95
N PHE A 75 22.05 13.88 2.23
CA PHE A 75 22.89 15.08 2.22
C PHE A 75 22.84 15.66 0.82
N ARG A 76 22.47 16.93 0.72
CA ARG A 76 22.36 17.67 -0.55
C ARG A 76 23.37 18.78 -0.58
N ALA A 77 24.07 18.89 -1.71
CA ALA A 77 24.97 20.01 -2.00
C ALA A 77 24.58 20.61 -3.36
N GLY A 78 24.63 21.93 -3.47
CA GLY A 78 24.26 22.69 -4.65
C GLY A 78 23.07 23.60 -4.42
N ARG A 79 22.11 23.65 -5.33
CA ARG A 79 21.00 24.59 -5.30
C ARG A 79 20.15 24.56 -4.02
N SER A 80 19.96 23.40 -3.42
CA SER A 80 19.23 23.21 -2.17
C SER A 80 20.09 22.46 -1.16
N ASP A 81 21.04 23.20 -0.57
CA ASP A 81 21.86 22.64 0.49
C ASP A 81 21.02 22.20 1.69
N GLY A 82 21.36 21.07 2.26
CA GLY A 82 20.67 20.60 3.44
C GLY A 82 20.85 19.12 3.70
N HIS A 83 20.37 18.72 4.86
CA HIS A 83 20.33 17.32 5.25
C HIS A 83 18.93 16.96 5.73
N SER A 84 18.55 15.72 5.53
CA SER A 84 17.29 15.18 6.05
C SER A 84 17.48 13.73 6.49
N LEU A 85 16.72 13.36 7.53
CA LEU A 85 16.59 11.98 7.96
C LEU A 85 15.18 11.50 7.59
N GLU A 86 15.10 10.35 6.95
CA GLU A 86 13.87 9.71 6.53
C GLU A 86 13.79 8.32 7.13
N ASN A 87 12.67 8.03 7.81
CA ASN A 87 12.40 6.70 8.32
C ASN A 87 11.55 5.93 7.32
N ASN A 88 11.85 4.66 7.19
CA ASN A 88 11.06 3.74 6.40
C ASN A 88 10.86 2.46 7.22
N LEU A 89 9.64 2.14 7.58
CA LEU A 89 9.27 0.98 8.39
C LEU A 89 8.13 0.23 7.71
N SER A 90 8.25 -1.07 7.65
CA SER A 90 7.16 -1.97 7.32
C SER A 90 7.25 -3.17 8.24
N ALA A 91 6.23 -3.38 9.07
CA ALA A 91 6.17 -4.50 9.99
C ALA A 91 4.78 -5.14 9.97
N ALA A 92 4.75 -6.45 10.01
CA ALA A 92 3.54 -7.24 10.18
C ALA A 92 3.84 -8.38 11.15
N LEU A 93 2.94 -8.61 12.09
CA LEU A 93 3.04 -9.65 13.11
C LEU A 93 1.71 -10.38 13.21
N LYS A 94 1.76 -11.70 13.32
CA LYS A 94 0.66 -12.55 13.74
C LYS A 94 1.17 -13.46 14.84
N ALA A 95 0.59 -13.35 16.02
CA ALA A 95 0.92 -14.15 17.19
C ALA A 95 -0.28 -14.97 17.64
N GLU A 96 -0.06 -16.26 17.84
CA GLU A 96 -1.01 -17.15 18.50
C GLU A 96 -0.64 -17.22 19.98
N VAL A 97 -1.38 -16.49 20.81
CA VAL A 97 -1.10 -16.36 22.26
C VAL A 97 -1.64 -17.57 23.01
N VAL A 98 -2.88 -17.97 22.69
CA VAL A 98 -3.50 -19.20 23.18
C VAL A 98 -3.81 -20.07 21.98
N GLU A 99 -3.38 -21.31 22.04
CA GLU A 99 -3.46 -22.28 20.96
C GLU A 99 -4.88 -22.39 20.38
N ASN A 100 -5.01 -22.17 19.08
CA ASN A 100 -6.26 -22.23 18.31
C ASN A 100 -7.41 -21.35 18.84
N TRP A 101 -7.12 -20.39 19.72
CA TRP A 101 -8.20 -19.59 20.34
C TRP A 101 -7.92 -18.09 20.38
N PHE A 102 -6.78 -17.65 20.93
CA PHE A 102 -6.48 -16.22 21.08
C PHE A 102 -5.27 -15.82 20.25
N PHE A 103 -5.48 -14.82 19.43
CA PHE A 103 -4.49 -14.32 18.46
C PHE A 103 -4.33 -12.81 18.61
N VAL A 104 -3.18 -12.32 18.19
CA VAL A 104 -2.90 -10.90 18.09
C VAL A 104 -2.26 -10.62 16.74
N ASP A 105 -2.92 -9.80 15.92
CA ASP A 105 -2.37 -9.25 14.69
C ASP A 105 -1.85 -7.84 14.96
N GLY A 106 -0.65 -7.53 14.48
CA GLY A 106 -0.02 -6.22 14.58
C GLY A 106 0.52 -5.77 13.24
N SER A 107 0.44 -4.47 12.94
CA SER A 107 1.12 -3.88 11.81
C SER A 107 1.62 -2.49 12.15
N ALA A 108 2.80 -2.14 11.61
CA ALA A 108 3.34 -0.80 11.70
C ALA A 108 3.98 -0.42 10.37
N SER A 109 3.80 0.82 9.96
CA SER A 109 4.45 1.36 8.76
C SER A 109 4.84 2.81 8.96
N ILE A 110 5.99 3.19 8.39
CA ILE A 110 6.40 4.58 8.22
C ILE A 110 6.75 4.75 6.76
N THR A 111 6.04 5.66 6.09
CA THR A 111 6.20 5.90 4.65
C THR A 111 6.17 7.40 4.36
N GLN A 112 6.77 7.77 3.23
CA GLN A 112 6.69 9.14 2.73
C GLN A 112 5.49 9.28 1.80
N GLN A 113 4.59 10.22 2.08
CA GLN A 113 3.37 10.46 1.30
C GLN A 113 3.27 11.92 0.87
N SER A 114 2.51 12.17 -0.20
CA SER A 114 2.17 13.54 -0.61
C SER A 114 1.06 14.10 0.28
N LEU A 115 1.28 15.29 0.82
CA LEU A 115 0.29 16.00 1.63
C LEU A 115 -0.92 16.44 0.78
N SER A 116 -0.68 16.87 -0.44
CA SER A 116 -1.71 17.32 -1.38
C SER A 116 -1.49 16.75 -2.78
N ALA A 117 -2.56 16.34 -3.43
CA ALA A 117 -2.53 15.91 -4.82
C ALA A 117 -2.25 17.06 -5.81
N PHE A 118 -2.53 18.30 -5.40
CA PHE A 118 -2.34 19.52 -6.20
C PHE A 118 -0.98 20.19 -5.98
N GLY A 119 -0.23 19.79 -4.95
CA GLY A 119 1.12 20.27 -4.69
C GLY A 119 2.15 19.70 -5.65
N GLU A 120 3.40 20.14 -5.52
CA GLU A 120 4.52 19.62 -6.31
C GLU A 120 4.65 18.09 -6.12
N GLN A 121 4.61 17.36 -7.22
CA GLN A 121 4.79 15.91 -7.24
C GLN A 121 6.21 15.58 -7.73
N THR A 122 6.82 14.56 -7.16
CA THR A 122 8.17 14.10 -7.54
C THR A 122 8.19 12.59 -7.69
N VAL A 123 9.03 12.10 -8.61
CA VAL A 123 9.29 10.68 -8.81
C VAL A 123 10.69 10.36 -8.27
N GLY A 124 10.77 9.33 -7.42
CA GLY A 124 12.02 8.88 -6.82
C GLY A 124 11.99 8.97 -5.30
N GLY A 125 12.91 8.24 -4.68
CA GLY A 125 12.99 8.10 -3.23
C GLY A 125 13.40 9.39 -2.50
N ALA A 126 14.21 9.25 -1.46
CA ALA A 126 14.70 10.34 -0.61
C ALA A 126 15.39 11.49 -1.36
N ALA A 127 15.93 11.22 -2.56
CA ALA A 127 16.53 12.25 -3.41
C ALA A 127 15.52 13.32 -3.87
N ALA A 128 14.24 12.96 -3.96
CA ALA A 128 13.17 13.79 -4.52
C ALA A 128 12.34 14.50 -3.42
N SER A 129 12.95 14.90 -2.31
CA SER A 129 12.27 15.60 -1.21
C SER A 129 11.76 16.98 -1.63
N ASN A 130 10.51 17.28 -1.33
CA ASN A 130 9.90 18.60 -1.49
C ASN A 130 8.98 18.92 -0.30
N ALA A 131 8.45 20.15 -0.24
CA ALA A 131 7.57 20.60 0.84
C ALA A 131 6.23 19.85 0.90
N ASN A 132 5.80 19.25 -0.21
CA ASN A 132 4.57 18.46 -0.32
C ASN A 132 4.74 17.01 0.15
N ARG A 133 5.95 16.60 0.55
CA ARG A 133 6.26 15.23 0.99
C ARG A 133 6.41 15.19 2.51
N VAL A 134 5.62 14.33 3.15
CA VAL A 134 5.59 14.17 4.60
C VAL A 134 5.72 12.71 5.00
N GLU A 135 6.31 12.49 6.17
CA GLU A 135 6.41 11.17 6.79
C GLU A 135 5.11 10.85 7.51
N VAL A 136 4.52 9.70 7.19
CA VAL A 136 3.28 9.19 7.79
C VAL A 136 3.59 7.86 8.46
N GLY A 137 3.34 7.81 9.75
CA GLY A 137 3.40 6.61 10.56
C GLY A 137 2.01 6.04 10.81
N ASN A 138 1.83 4.74 10.59
CA ASN A 138 0.61 4.02 10.92
C ASN A 138 0.97 2.87 11.85
N LEU A 139 0.18 2.69 12.90
CA LEU A 139 0.26 1.56 13.83
C LEU A 139 -1.14 0.96 13.98
N SER A 140 -1.25 -0.36 13.96
CA SER A 140 -2.50 -1.07 14.22
C SER A 140 -2.25 -2.33 15.01
N LEU A 141 -3.08 -2.57 16.01
CA LEU A 141 -3.08 -3.76 16.85
C LEU A 141 -4.49 -4.34 16.89
N THR A 142 -4.62 -5.63 16.63
CA THR A 142 -5.91 -6.33 16.56
C THR A 142 -5.83 -7.65 17.31
N PRO A 143 -6.06 -7.68 18.65
CA PRO A 143 -6.34 -8.92 19.35
C PRO A 143 -7.68 -9.51 18.89
N TYR A 144 -7.74 -10.82 18.76
CA TYR A 144 -8.99 -11.51 18.44
C TYR A 144 -9.05 -12.93 18.99
N VAL A 145 -10.26 -13.37 19.24
CA VAL A 145 -10.57 -14.76 19.56
C VAL A 145 -11.34 -15.37 18.38
N ALA A 146 -11.02 -16.61 18.07
CA ALA A 146 -11.70 -17.37 17.04
C ALA A 146 -11.88 -18.81 17.48
N GLY A 147 -12.99 -19.42 17.11
CA GLY A 147 -13.28 -20.78 17.51
C GLY A 147 -14.55 -21.32 16.85
N ARG A 148 -15.02 -22.44 17.38
CA ARG A 148 -16.23 -23.11 16.91
C ARG A 148 -17.23 -23.26 18.05
N LEU A 149 -18.50 -23.04 17.77
CA LEU A 149 -19.63 -23.33 18.64
C LEU A 149 -20.19 -24.71 18.24
N GLY A 150 -19.56 -25.75 18.75
CA GLY A 150 -19.87 -27.12 18.33
C GLY A 150 -19.64 -27.32 16.83
N GLU A 151 -20.54 -28.03 16.18
CA GLU A 151 -20.57 -28.24 14.72
C GLU A 151 -21.46 -27.21 13.99
N PHE A 152 -22.08 -26.29 14.71
CA PHE A 152 -23.10 -25.40 14.19
C PHE A 152 -22.52 -24.13 13.58
N ALA A 153 -21.59 -23.45 14.26
CA ALA A 153 -21.04 -22.18 13.80
C ALA A 153 -19.58 -21.98 14.15
N GLY A 154 -18.88 -21.25 13.30
CA GLY A 154 -17.61 -20.60 13.63
C GLY A 154 -17.85 -19.19 14.12
N TYR A 155 -17.03 -18.74 15.07
CA TYR A 155 -17.05 -17.35 15.53
C TYR A 155 -15.67 -16.72 15.46
N LYS A 156 -15.66 -15.40 15.27
CA LYS A 156 -14.47 -14.57 15.41
C LYS A 156 -14.91 -13.24 16.03
N ALA A 157 -14.29 -12.87 17.15
CA ALA A 157 -14.48 -11.56 17.79
C ALA A 157 -13.13 -10.86 17.87
N SER A 158 -13.06 -9.62 17.40
CA SER A 158 -11.82 -8.83 17.38
C SER A 158 -12.04 -7.41 17.90
N LEU A 159 -10.99 -6.87 18.51
CA LEU A 159 -10.87 -5.46 18.84
C LEU A 159 -9.71 -4.89 18.03
N THR A 160 -9.83 -3.66 17.55
CA THR A 160 -8.77 -3.00 16.80
C THR A 160 -8.49 -1.64 17.42
N ALA A 161 -7.22 -1.34 17.65
CA ALA A 161 -6.74 0.00 17.96
C ALA A 161 -5.73 0.41 16.90
N ALA A 162 -5.91 1.58 16.29
CA ALA A 162 -5.01 2.08 15.27
C ALA A 162 -4.73 3.57 15.47
N ALA A 163 -3.53 4.00 15.04
CA ALA A 163 -3.12 5.39 15.08
C ALA A 163 -2.40 5.76 13.80
N THR A 164 -2.70 6.94 13.27
CA THR A 164 -2.00 7.58 12.16
C THR A 164 -1.36 8.85 12.67
N ASN A 165 -0.07 9.00 12.43
CA ASN A 165 0.72 10.17 12.82
C ASN A 165 1.43 10.76 11.60
N THR A 166 1.30 12.06 11.40
CA THR A 166 1.89 12.76 10.26
C THR A 166 2.91 13.78 10.75
N ARG A 167 4.17 13.56 10.39
CA ARG A 167 5.24 14.51 10.72
C ARG A 167 5.03 15.80 9.93
N ARG A 168 4.92 16.95 10.61
CA ARG A 168 4.67 18.31 10.06
C ARG A 168 3.21 18.66 9.74
N SER A 169 2.25 17.77 9.89
CA SER A 169 0.84 18.10 9.64
C SER A 169 -0.06 17.40 10.65
N LEU A 170 -0.22 18.00 11.81
CA LEU A 170 -1.08 17.48 12.90
C LEU A 170 -2.56 17.34 12.49
N ALA A 171 -2.97 18.02 11.41
CA ALA A 171 -4.33 17.98 10.90
C ALA A 171 -4.75 16.59 10.40
N ASN A 172 -3.78 15.77 9.99
CA ASN A 172 -4.05 14.43 9.46
C ASN A 172 -3.82 13.31 10.49
N ASP A 173 -3.49 13.69 11.74
CA ASP A 173 -3.37 12.71 12.81
C ASP A 173 -4.75 12.20 13.21
N SER A 174 -4.85 10.89 13.43
CA SER A 174 -6.08 10.25 13.88
C SER A 174 -5.81 9.03 14.74
N THR A 175 -6.73 8.75 15.66
CA THR A 175 -6.79 7.48 16.38
C THR A 175 -8.09 6.79 16.06
N SER A 176 -8.06 5.46 16.00
CA SER A 176 -9.24 4.65 15.71
C SER A 176 -9.31 3.49 16.68
N THR A 177 -10.49 3.29 17.23
CA THR A 177 -10.84 2.08 17.99
C THR A 177 -12.03 1.42 17.34
N GLY A 178 -12.09 0.10 17.38
CA GLY A 178 -13.21 -0.62 16.79
C GLY A 178 -13.30 -2.05 17.27
N GLY A 179 -14.44 -2.67 16.98
CA GLY A 179 -14.70 -4.07 17.25
C GLY A 179 -15.41 -4.74 16.07
N ALA A 180 -15.19 -6.02 15.90
CA ALA A 180 -15.92 -6.83 14.94
C ALA A 180 -16.26 -8.19 15.55
N LEU A 181 -17.49 -8.63 15.30
CA LEU A 181 -17.98 -9.96 15.61
C LEU A 181 -18.49 -10.60 14.33
N SER A 182 -18.03 -11.81 14.03
CA SER A 182 -18.52 -12.60 12.90
C SER A 182 -18.91 -13.99 13.40
N LEU A 183 -20.12 -14.40 13.03
CA LEU A 183 -20.64 -15.74 13.22
C LEU A 183 -21.00 -16.31 11.85
N SER A 184 -20.62 -17.53 11.55
CA SER A 184 -20.92 -18.15 10.27
C SER A 184 -21.14 -19.65 10.40
N SER A 185 -21.99 -20.22 9.56
CA SER A 185 -22.21 -21.66 9.49
C SER A 185 -20.92 -22.38 9.15
N LEU A 186 -20.64 -23.51 9.83
CA LEU A 186 -19.45 -24.36 9.59
C LEU A 186 -19.60 -25.30 8.38
N ASN A 187 -20.77 -25.38 7.77
CA ASN A 187 -21.11 -26.38 6.76
C ASN A 187 -20.34 -26.13 5.44
N ALA A 188 -19.10 -26.61 5.40
CA ALA A 188 -18.36 -26.82 4.15
C ALA A 188 -19.03 -28.01 3.42
N GLY A 189 -19.74 -27.74 2.34
CA GLY A 189 -20.39 -28.80 1.54
C GLY A 189 -21.91 -28.72 1.44
N THR A 190 -22.56 -27.82 2.20
CA THR A 190 -23.98 -27.54 2.00
C THR A 190 -24.17 -26.40 0.98
N VAL A 191 -25.23 -26.53 0.20
CA VAL A 191 -25.64 -25.52 -0.79
C VAL A 191 -25.93 -24.18 -0.09
N PHE A 192 -26.41 -24.21 1.15
CA PHE A 192 -26.80 -23.02 1.93
C PHE A 192 -25.92 -22.83 3.14
N GLY A 193 -25.53 -21.59 3.37
CA GLY A 193 -24.84 -21.14 4.58
C GLY A 193 -25.38 -19.80 5.03
N TRP A 194 -25.20 -19.48 6.28
CA TRP A 194 -25.60 -18.20 6.88
C TRP A 194 -24.41 -17.52 7.56
N GLY A 195 -24.52 -16.22 7.74
CA GLY A 195 -23.56 -15.43 8.51
C GLY A 195 -24.26 -14.25 9.20
N LEU A 196 -23.69 -13.82 10.32
CA LEU A 196 -24.05 -12.63 11.05
C LEU A 196 -22.77 -11.87 11.37
N ASP A 197 -22.69 -10.65 10.88
CA ASP A 197 -21.53 -9.79 11.07
C ASP A 197 -21.96 -8.51 11.80
N GLY A 198 -21.24 -8.15 12.85
CA GLY A 198 -21.36 -6.89 13.56
C GLY A 198 -20.02 -6.17 13.54
N THR A 199 -20.00 -4.88 13.22
CA THR A 199 -18.81 -4.03 13.27
C THR A 199 -19.14 -2.73 13.97
N TRP A 200 -18.18 -2.21 14.71
CA TRP A 200 -18.24 -0.89 15.31
C TRP A 200 -16.87 -0.25 15.19
N GLN A 201 -16.84 1.04 14.89
CA GLN A 201 -15.63 1.82 14.78
C GLN A 201 -15.88 3.26 15.18
N GLU A 202 -14.92 3.81 15.91
CA GLU A 202 -14.80 5.21 16.27
C GLU A 202 -13.46 5.72 15.75
N VAL A 203 -13.47 6.89 15.14
CA VAL A 203 -12.26 7.56 14.66
C VAL A 203 -12.26 8.99 15.15
N ASP A 204 -11.21 9.32 15.87
CA ASP A 204 -10.97 10.68 16.38
C ASP A 204 -9.90 11.35 15.52
N PHE A 205 -10.28 12.41 14.80
CA PHE A 205 -9.39 13.22 14.00
C PHE A 205 -8.92 14.42 14.82
N ARG A 206 -7.62 14.58 14.99
CA ARG A 206 -7.03 15.61 15.86
C ARG A 206 -7.47 17.05 15.55
N GLN A 207 -7.70 17.37 14.29
CA GLN A 207 -8.24 18.66 13.84
C GLN A 207 -9.57 18.49 13.10
N GLY A 208 -10.31 17.45 13.42
CA GLY A 208 -11.61 17.15 12.88
C GLY A 208 -12.60 16.88 14.01
N ARG A 209 -13.57 16.04 13.73
CA ARG A 209 -14.52 15.54 14.71
C ARG A 209 -14.38 14.05 14.89
N THR A 210 -14.82 13.54 16.01
CA THR A 210 -14.97 12.12 16.22
C THR A 210 -16.11 11.59 15.36
N THR A 211 -15.82 10.56 14.57
CA THR A 211 -16.81 9.86 13.75
C THR A 211 -17.04 8.47 14.27
N GLU A 212 -18.30 8.06 14.30
CA GLU A 212 -18.70 6.73 14.70
C GLU A 212 -19.45 6.02 13.58
N ASN A 213 -19.19 4.74 13.41
CA ASN A 213 -19.90 3.87 12.49
C ASN A 213 -20.13 2.51 13.14
N GLY A 214 -21.38 2.09 13.25
CA GLY A 214 -21.78 0.76 13.69
C GLY A 214 -22.63 0.09 12.63
N ARG A 215 -22.35 -1.18 12.32
CA ARG A 215 -23.09 -1.94 11.30
C ARG A 215 -23.37 -3.35 11.79
N VAL A 216 -24.59 -3.83 11.59
CA VAL A 216 -24.99 -5.21 11.80
C VAL A 216 -25.59 -5.74 10.50
N THR A 217 -25.15 -6.91 10.06
CA THR A 217 -25.54 -7.50 8.76
C THR A 217 -25.75 -9.00 8.91
N ALA A 218 -26.90 -9.49 8.47
CA ALA A 218 -27.15 -10.91 8.27
C ALA A 218 -26.92 -11.26 6.80
N SER A 219 -26.40 -12.46 6.55
CA SER A 219 -26.10 -12.94 5.20
C SER A 219 -26.62 -14.37 5.00
N LEU A 220 -27.08 -14.62 3.78
CA LEU A 220 -27.42 -15.95 3.27
C LEU A 220 -26.45 -16.26 2.11
N ARG A 221 -25.69 -17.32 2.24
CA ARG A 221 -24.77 -17.81 1.20
C ARG A 221 -25.38 -19.00 0.49
N ILE A 222 -25.27 -19.01 -0.84
CA ILE A 222 -25.75 -20.08 -1.71
C ILE A 222 -24.57 -20.51 -2.59
N VAL A 223 -24.23 -21.81 -2.57
CA VAL A 223 -23.13 -22.40 -3.35
C VAL A 223 -23.77 -23.53 -4.22
N PRO A 224 -24.30 -23.19 -5.41
CA PRO A 224 -24.96 -24.18 -6.25
C PRO A 224 -23.98 -25.20 -6.81
N ASP A 225 -22.74 -24.82 -7.06
CA ASP A 225 -21.65 -25.67 -7.53
C ASP A 225 -20.29 -25.18 -7.05
N VAL A 226 -19.21 -25.84 -7.47
CA VAL A 226 -17.84 -25.51 -7.08
C VAL A 226 -17.33 -24.21 -7.72
N ASP A 227 -17.93 -23.77 -8.81
CA ASP A 227 -17.51 -22.62 -9.57
C ASP A 227 -18.20 -21.33 -9.12
N TRP A 228 -19.40 -21.44 -8.55
CA TRP A 228 -20.23 -20.32 -8.17
C TRP A 228 -20.53 -20.24 -6.68
N SER A 229 -20.44 -19.08 -6.12
CA SER A 229 -21.02 -18.77 -4.82
C SER A 229 -21.68 -17.39 -4.83
N PHE A 230 -22.86 -17.33 -4.26
CA PHE A 230 -23.65 -16.10 -4.08
C PHE A 230 -23.84 -15.84 -2.60
N ALA A 231 -23.93 -14.57 -2.21
CA ALA A 231 -24.38 -14.18 -0.89
C ALA A 231 -25.31 -12.97 -1.01
N LEU A 232 -26.40 -13.00 -0.26
CA LEU A 232 -27.31 -11.88 -0.08
C LEU A 232 -27.15 -11.38 1.36
N ARG A 233 -27.13 -10.08 1.54
CA ARG A 233 -26.95 -9.42 2.83
C ARG A 233 -28.06 -8.41 3.06
N ALA A 234 -28.48 -8.30 4.32
CA ALA A 234 -29.37 -7.23 4.78
C ALA A 234 -29.03 -6.88 6.24
N GLY A 235 -29.21 -5.61 6.61
CA GLY A 235 -28.89 -5.16 7.94
C GLY A 235 -29.13 -3.68 8.13
N GLN A 236 -28.52 -3.14 9.18
CA GLN A 236 -28.61 -1.72 9.53
C GLN A 236 -27.21 -1.15 9.82
N GLU A 237 -27.03 0.12 9.47
CA GLU A 237 -25.84 0.89 9.70
C GLU A 237 -26.20 2.20 10.40
N SER A 238 -25.56 2.47 11.54
CA SER A 238 -25.76 3.70 12.32
C SER A 238 -24.47 4.49 12.35
N THR A 239 -24.50 5.74 11.89
CA THR A 239 -23.30 6.57 11.75
C THR A 239 -23.61 8.05 11.90
N ASN A 240 -22.61 8.81 12.35
CA ASN A 240 -22.61 10.27 12.33
C ASN A 240 -21.74 10.86 11.20
N VAL A 241 -21.19 10.03 10.31
CA VAL A 241 -20.47 10.50 9.11
C VAL A 241 -21.45 11.19 8.16
N GLY A 242 -21.13 12.42 7.72
CA GLY A 242 -22.01 13.21 6.86
C GLY A 242 -23.15 13.97 7.56
N SER A 243 -23.31 13.79 8.90
CA SER A 243 -24.25 14.55 9.73
C SER A 243 -23.70 14.74 11.13
N LEU A 244 -24.13 15.81 11.84
CA LEU A 244 -23.70 16.03 13.23
C LEU A 244 -24.29 14.97 14.17
N ASP A 245 -25.54 14.59 13.92
CA ASP A 245 -26.25 13.59 14.69
C ASP A 245 -26.09 12.20 14.08
N LYS A 246 -26.09 11.20 14.95
CA LYS A 246 -26.07 9.79 14.56
C LYS A 246 -27.39 9.41 13.87
N ARG A 247 -27.31 8.85 12.67
CA ARG A 247 -28.46 8.38 11.88
C ARG A 247 -28.32 6.92 11.54
N THR A 248 -29.46 6.23 11.49
CA THR A 248 -29.52 4.82 11.11
C THR A 248 -30.06 4.69 9.70
N TYR A 249 -29.41 3.84 8.92
CA TYR A 249 -29.72 3.53 7.53
C TYR A 249 -29.88 2.02 7.37
N ASP A 250 -30.84 1.60 6.57
CA ASP A 250 -30.93 0.22 6.13
C ASP A 250 -29.88 -0.06 5.09
N ASN A 251 -29.21 -1.19 5.22
CA ASN A 251 -28.24 -1.66 4.24
C ASN A 251 -28.65 -3.00 3.65
N TRP A 252 -28.34 -3.20 2.40
CA TRP A 252 -28.50 -4.48 1.73
C TRP A 252 -27.47 -4.61 0.63
N GLY A 253 -27.13 -5.86 0.29
CA GLY A 253 -26.10 -6.09 -0.72
C GLY A 253 -26.11 -7.52 -1.21
N ALA A 254 -25.30 -7.72 -2.24
CA ALA A 254 -25.13 -9.03 -2.86
C ALA A 254 -23.66 -9.22 -3.25
N THR A 255 -23.20 -10.45 -3.12
CA THR A 255 -21.90 -10.90 -3.62
C THR A 255 -22.11 -12.04 -4.60
N ALA A 256 -21.42 -11.99 -5.73
CA ALA A 256 -21.28 -13.12 -6.65
C ALA A 256 -19.79 -13.42 -6.84
N ARG A 257 -19.41 -14.66 -6.67
CA ARG A 257 -18.05 -15.15 -6.94
C ARG A 257 -18.13 -16.25 -7.98
N TRP A 258 -17.27 -16.14 -8.98
CA TRP A 258 -17.13 -17.10 -10.06
C TRP A 258 -15.68 -17.55 -10.21
N THR A 259 -15.44 -18.85 -10.07
CA THR A 259 -14.10 -19.45 -10.10
C THR A 259 -14.09 -20.69 -11.00
N PRO A 260 -14.30 -20.52 -12.34
CA PRO A 260 -14.46 -21.66 -13.27
C PRO A 260 -13.18 -22.48 -13.42
N SER A 261 -12.07 -21.98 -12.94
CA SER A 261 -10.78 -22.68 -12.96
C SER A 261 -9.85 -22.09 -11.90
N PRO A 262 -8.78 -22.81 -11.50
CA PRO A 262 -7.73 -22.26 -10.62
C PRO A 262 -7.00 -21.05 -11.21
N ARG A 263 -7.22 -20.73 -12.49
CA ARG A 263 -6.58 -19.61 -13.21
C ARG A 263 -7.47 -18.40 -13.37
N THR A 264 -8.77 -18.53 -13.14
CA THR A 264 -9.75 -17.46 -13.35
C THR A 264 -10.58 -17.28 -12.11
N SER A 265 -10.64 -16.05 -11.60
CA SER A 265 -11.54 -15.68 -10.52
C SER A 265 -12.18 -14.32 -10.81
N ALA A 266 -13.47 -14.23 -10.59
CA ALA A 266 -14.24 -13.01 -10.64
C ALA A 266 -15.05 -12.86 -9.36
N VAL A 267 -15.04 -11.66 -8.78
CA VAL A 267 -15.83 -11.30 -7.60
C VAL A 267 -16.54 -9.99 -7.88
N LEU A 268 -17.84 -10.01 -7.71
CA LEU A 268 -18.68 -8.81 -7.68
C LEU A 268 -19.32 -8.73 -6.31
N ASP A 269 -19.10 -7.64 -5.62
CA ASP A 269 -19.69 -7.33 -4.34
C ASP A 269 -20.33 -5.94 -4.43
N THR A 270 -21.57 -5.80 -4.01
CA THR A 270 -22.28 -4.51 -4.00
C THR A 270 -23.10 -4.39 -2.73
N ASP A 271 -23.04 -3.22 -2.10
CA ASP A 271 -23.80 -2.88 -0.90
C ASP A 271 -24.40 -1.48 -1.04
N ARG A 272 -25.62 -1.30 -0.58
CA ARG A 272 -26.19 0.02 -0.31
C ARG A 272 -25.86 0.42 1.12
N ARG A 273 -25.23 1.59 1.28
CA ARG A 273 -24.73 2.10 2.56
C ARG A 273 -25.21 3.55 2.78
N TYR A 274 -24.86 4.13 3.92
CA TYR A 274 -25.24 5.52 4.29
C TYR A 274 -24.79 6.58 3.25
N PHE A 275 -23.72 6.35 2.53
CA PHE A 275 -23.19 7.24 1.50
C PHE A 275 -23.68 6.90 0.07
N GLY A 276 -24.54 5.90 -0.10
CA GLY A 276 -25.01 5.42 -1.39
C GLY A 276 -24.50 4.00 -1.69
N ASN A 277 -24.11 3.77 -2.93
CA ASN A 277 -23.68 2.44 -3.37
C ASN A 277 -22.17 2.24 -3.15
N SER A 278 -21.82 1.17 -2.46
CA SER A 278 -20.48 0.61 -2.39
C SER A 278 -20.38 -0.54 -3.39
N HIS A 279 -19.23 -0.71 -4.04
CA HIS A 279 -18.99 -1.87 -4.89
C HIS A 279 -17.53 -2.30 -4.88
N LYS A 280 -17.33 -3.60 -5.14
CA LYS A 280 -16.02 -4.19 -5.40
C LYS A 280 -16.16 -5.18 -6.53
N LEU A 281 -15.56 -4.85 -7.67
CA LEU A 281 -15.37 -5.77 -8.79
C LEU A 281 -13.90 -6.18 -8.81
N ALA A 282 -13.61 -7.46 -8.88
CA ALA A 282 -12.27 -7.96 -9.10
C ALA A 282 -12.32 -9.13 -10.08
N LEU A 283 -11.60 -9.03 -11.18
CA LEU A 283 -11.39 -10.08 -12.18
C LEU A 283 -9.89 -10.35 -12.27
N GLU A 284 -9.53 -11.60 -12.12
CA GLU A 284 -8.15 -12.06 -12.31
C GLU A 284 -8.16 -13.27 -13.25
N HIS A 285 -7.33 -13.21 -14.29
CA HIS A 285 -7.10 -14.32 -15.20
C HIS A 285 -5.60 -14.54 -15.39
N ARG A 286 -5.15 -15.78 -15.12
CA ARG A 286 -3.75 -16.20 -15.25
C ARG A 286 -3.59 -17.13 -16.43
N MET A 287 -2.69 -16.78 -17.30
CA MET A 287 -2.18 -17.60 -18.39
C MET A 287 -0.83 -18.22 -18.00
N SER A 288 -0.22 -19.02 -18.84
CA SER A 288 1.06 -19.69 -18.54
C SER A 288 2.20 -18.72 -18.22
N ARG A 289 2.24 -17.54 -18.83
CA ARG A 289 3.30 -16.52 -18.67
C ARG A 289 2.78 -15.11 -18.44
N SER A 290 1.48 -14.92 -18.39
CA SER A 290 0.90 -13.60 -18.23
C SER A 290 -0.29 -13.65 -17.28
N SER A 291 -0.63 -12.51 -16.70
CA SER A 291 -1.85 -12.34 -15.93
C SER A 291 -2.48 -10.98 -16.22
N ILE A 292 -3.80 -10.96 -16.21
CA ILE A 292 -4.61 -9.76 -16.30
C ILE A 292 -5.40 -9.64 -15.00
N ARG A 293 -5.40 -8.44 -14.44
CA ARG A 293 -6.22 -8.09 -13.28
C ARG A 293 -7.00 -6.83 -13.58
N ILE A 294 -8.30 -6.86 -13.34
CA ILE A 294 -9.19 -5.71 -13.41
C ILE A 294 -9.84 -5.57 -12.05
N SER A 295 -9.77 -4.39 -11.46
CA SER A 295 -10.46 -4.09 -10.21
C SER A 295 -11.14 -2.74 -10.25
N SER A 296 -12.33 -2.67 -9.67
CA SER A 296 -13.08 -1.45 -9.44
C SER A 296 -13.64 -1.50 -8.04
N THR A 297 -13.37 -0.47 -7.25
CA THR A 297 -13.82 -0.39 -5.86
C THR A 297 -14.38 0.99 -5.58
N GLN A 298 -15.45 1.06 -4.78
CA GLN A 298 -15.96 2.29 -4.22
C GLN A 298 -16.42 2.03 -2.79
N ASP A 299 -15.78 2.70 -1.83
CA ASP A 299 -16.16 2.60 -0.41
C ASP A 299 -15.70 3.82 0.37
N ALA A 300 -16.20 3.98 1.60
CA ALA A 300 -15.75 4.99 2.52
C ALA A 300 -14.46 4.55 3.22
N SER A 301 -13.48 5.46 3.30
CA SER A 301 -12.20 5.28 3.97
C SER A 301 -12.04 6.34 5.05
N ASN A 302 -11.58 5.94 6.22
CA ASN A 302 -11.33 6.83 7.37
C ASN A 302 -9.83 7.09 7.62
N GLY A 303 -8.98 6.79 6.67
CA GLY A 303 -7.53 7.02 6.77
C GLY A 303 -6.79 6.10 7.76
N ALA A 304 -7.40 5.78 8.89
CA ALA A 304 -6.81 4.90 9.91
C ALA A 304 -6.94 3.41 9.56
N ASP A 305 -7.89 3.07 8.69
CA ASP A 305 -8.19 1.69 8.31
C ASP A 305 -7.62 1.35 6.94
N SER A 306 -6.30 1.35 6.84
CA SER A 306 -5.58 1.05 5.60
C SER A 306 -5.78 -0.38 5.07
N ARG A 307 -6.50 -1.22 5.81
CA ARG A 307 -6.76 -2.63 5.42
C ARG A 307 -7.99 -2.82 4.55
N THR A 308 -8.97 -1.95 4.65
CA THR A 308 -10.27 -2.13 4.00
C THR A 308 -10.45 -1.36 2.71
N VAL A 309 -9.81 -0.20 2.56
CA VAL A 309 -9.99 0.63 1.36
C VAL A 309 -8.68 1.25 0.90
N ASN A 310 -8.26 0.80 -0.27
CA ASN A 310 -7.33 1.49 -1.17
C ASN A 310 -6.08 2.12 -0.54
N VAL A 311 -5.26 1.28 0.07
CA VAL A 311 -3.85 1.62 0.23
C VAL A 311 -3.32 2.07 -1.13
N PRO A 312 -2.61 3.20 -1.21
CA PRO A 312 -1.97 3.61 -2.45
C PRO A 312 -1.23 2.43 -3.04
N VAL A 313 -1.47 2.12 -4.33
CA VAL A 313 -0.80 0.99 -4.96
C VAL A 313 0.66 1.35 -5.09
N THR A 314 1.45 0.87 -4.14
CA THR A 314 2.91 0.92 -4.26
C THR A 314 3.35 -0.15 -5.23
N LEU A 315 4.55 -0.01 -5.78
CA LEU A 315 5.17 -1.06 -6.57
C LEU A 315 5.21 -2.38 -5.79
N TYR A 316 5.46 -2.29 -4.48
CA TYR A 316 5.40 -3.43 -3.57
C TYR A 316 4.03 -4.11 -3.59
N GLN A 317 2.95 -3.36 -3.48
CA GLN A 317 1.60 -3.92 -3.45
C GLN A 317 1.18 -4.51 -4.78
N LEU A 318 1.60 -3.89 -5.88
CA LEU A 318 1.37 -4.42 -7.23
C LEU A 318 2.00 -5.80 -7.39
N ILE A 319 3.28 -5.93 -7.02
CA ILE A 319 4.02 -7.19 -7.10
C ILE A 319 3.46 -8.19 -6.08
N SER A 320 3.14 -7.75 -4.86
CA SER A 320 2.54 -8.60 -3.81
C SER A 320 1.18 -9.16 -4.23
N ALA A 321 0.34 -8.35 -4.85
CA ALA A 321 -0.96 -8.79 -5.36
C ALA A 321 -0.79 -9.84 -6.48
N ARG A 322 0.21 -9.67 -7.36
CA ARG A 322 0.54 -10.64 -8.40
C ARG A 322 1.04 -11.97 -7.80
N LEU A 323 1.92 -11.88 -6.80
CA LEU A 323 2.49 -13.07 -6.16
C LEU A 323 1.51 -13.74 -5.18
N ALA A 324 0.45 -13.08 -4.75
CA ALA A 324 -0.54 -13.67 -3.83
C ALA A 324 -1.19 -14.94 -4.37
N THR A 325 -1.23 -15.10 -5.67
CA THR A 325 -1.78 -16.28 -6.33
C THR A 325 -0.75 -17.40 -6.53
N VAL A 326 0.55 -17.07 -6.49
CA VAL A 326 1.66 -18.02 -6.64
C VAL A 326 2.13 -18.49 -5.27
N GLU A 327 2.18 -17.57 -4.31
CA GLU A 327 2.59 -17.81 -2.93
C GLU A 327 1.50 -17.30 -1.97
N PRO A 328 0.66 -18.20 -1.44
CA PRO A 328 -0.40 -17.84 -0.50
C PRO A 328 0.15 -17.39 0.86
N ASP A 329 1.31 -17.89 1.27
CA ASP A 329 1.96 -17.50 2.52
C ASP A 329 2.41 -16.03 2.46
N PRO A 330 1.87 -15.14 3.29
CA PRO A 330 2.18 -13.72 3.24
C PRO A 330 3.65 -13.41 3.55
N VAL A 331 4.32 -14.25 4.34
CA VAL A 331 5.74 -14.05 4.71
C VAL A 331 6.67 -14.45 3.56
N LEU A 332 6.39 -15.59 2.91
CA LEU A 332 7.11 -16.03 1.70
C LEU A 332 6.88 -15.05 0.56
N ARG A 333 5.65 -14.62 0.39
CA ARG A 333 5.28 -13.62 -0.61
C ARG A 333 6.01 -12.30 -0.41
N ASP A 334 6.12 -11.78 0.83
CA ASP A 334 6.87 -10.57 1.13
C ASP A 334 8.34 -10.70 0.71
N GLN A 335 8.97 -11.85 0.95
CA GLN A 335 10.34 -12.11 0.53
C GLN A 335 10.50 -12.11 -0.99
N LEU A 336 9.57 -12.73 -1.70
CA LEU A 336 9.58 -12.76 -3.16
C LEU A 336 9.35 -11.37 -3.74
N VAL A 337 8.42 -10.59 -3.18
CA VAL A 337 8.17 -9.19 -3.57
C VAL A 337 9.42 -8.35 -3.40
N ARG A 338 10.07 -8.42 -2.25
CA ARG A 338 11.29 -7.65 -1.99
C ARG A 338 12.44 -8.07 -2.88
N ALA A 339 12.60 -9.38 -3.11
CA ALA A 339 13.61 -9.89 -4.03
C ALA A 339 13.37 -9.37 -5.46
N GLU A 340 12.13 -9.31 -5.89
CA GLU A 340 11.79 -8.79 -7.22
C GLU A 340 11.99 -7.27 -7.31
N ILE A 341 11.58 -6.50 -6.31
CA ILE A 341 11.81 -5.05 -6.24
C ILE A 341 13.31 -4.75 -6.23
N ALA A 342 14.09 -5.51 -5.48
CA ALA A 342 15.54 -5.36 -5.44
C ALA A 342 16.21 -5.59 -6.81
N ASN A 343 15.55 -6.31 -7.71
CA ASN A 343 15.98 -6.53 -9.08
C ASN A 343 15.50 -5.44 -10.06
N ILE A 344 14.74 -4.44 -9.59
CA ILE A 344 14.29 -3.30 -10.39
C ILE A 344 15.13 -2.08 -10.00
N PRO A 345 16.09 -1.63 -10.84
CA PRO A 345 16.98 -0.53 -10.51
C PRO A 345 16.22 0.77 -10.26
N GLY A 346 16.55 1.46 -9.17
CA GLY A 346 15.89 2.72 -8.79
C GLY A 346 14.42 2.57 -8.42
N ALA A 347 13.93 1.33 -8.27
CA ALA A 347 12.60 1.09 -7.73
C ALA A 347 12.58 1.41 -6.24
N ASP A 348 11.73 2.34 -5.88
CA ASP A 348 11.34 2.57 -4.49
C ASP A 348 10.13 1.68 -4.19
N PRO A 349 10.25 0.67 -3.30
CA PRO A 349 9.13 -0.18 -2.92
C PRO A 349 7.96 0.63 -2.35
N THR A 350 8.25 1.81 -1.84
CA THR A 350 7.28 2.74 -1.24
C THR A 350 6.81 3.80 -2.23
N GLN A 351 7.30 3.78 -3.47
CA GLN A 351 6.81 4.69 -4.50
C GLN A 351 5.32 4.45 -4.72
N VAL A 352 4.53 5.41 -4.29
CA VAL A 352 3.08 5.38 -4.42
C VAL A 352 2.69 5.76 -5.84
N ILE A 353 1.97 4.88 -6.50
CA ILE A 353 1.39 5.11 -7.81
C ILE A 353 -0.08 5.46 -7.61
N GLY A 354 -0.45 6.73 -7.79
CA GLY A 354 -1.82 7.20 -7.57
C GLY A 354 -2.23 7.24 -6.10
N ALA A 355 -1.49 8.01 -5.29
CA ALA A 355 -1.79 8.20 -3.88
C ALA A 355 -3.13 8.93 -3.67
N ILE A 356 -3.91 8.43 -2.74
CA ILE A 356 -4.99 9.20 -2.13
C ILE A 356 -4.32 10.21 -1.21
N PRO A 357 -4.59 11.52 -1.36
CA PRO A 357 -4.02 12.53 -0.45
C PRO A 357 -4.51 12.28 0.97
N LEU A 358 -3.72 12.71 1.93
CA LEU A 358 -4.10 12.66 3.33
C LEU A 358 -5.40 13.46 3.55
N SER A 359 -6.31 12.91 4.34
CA SER A 359 -7.61 13.52 4.62
C SER A 359 -7.77 13.76 6.13
N THR A 360 -8.47 14.81 6.48
CA THR A 360 -8.86 15.16 7.84
C THR A 360 -10.23 14.59 8.24
N GLY A 361 -10.81 13.73 7.43
CA GLY A 361 -12.12 13.14 7.65
C GLY A 361 -12.36 11.89 6.80
N VAL A 362 -13.53 11.31 6.96
CA VAL A 362 -13.94 10.14 6.18
C VAL A 362 -14.13 10.51 4.71
N THR A 363 -13.52 9.75 3.82
CA THR A 363 -13.47 10.01 2.39
C THR A 363 -14.13 8.87 1.61
N LEU A 364 -15.05 9.19 0.71
CA LEU A 364 -15.52 8.24 -0.31
C LEU A 364 -14.46 8.13 -1.39
N VAL A 365 -13.97 6.93 -1.61
CA VAL A 365 -12.94 6.67 -2.60
C VAL A 365 -13.47 5.68 -3.63
N ARG A 366 -13.43 6.08 -4.90
CA ARG A 366 -13.58 5.18 -6.03
C ARG A 366 -12.23 4.99 -6.70
N ARG A 367 -11.89 3.75 -6.97
CA ARG A 367 -10.67 3.40 -7.68
C ARG A 367 -10.91 2.28 -8.68
N ASP A 368 -10.44 2.52 -9.90
CA ASP A 368 -10.50 1.59 -11.01
C ASP A 368 -9.05 1.29 -11.45
N ASP A 369 -8.65 0.02 -11.53
CA ASP A 369 -7.31 -0.41 -11.91
C ASP A 369 -7.37 -1.52 -12.95
N ILE A 370 -6.50 -1.43 -13.96
CA ILE A 370 -6.25 -2.49 -14.94
C ILE A 370 -4.76 -2.79 -14.94
N GLY A 371 -4.41 -4.01 -14.58
CA GLY A 371 -3.03 -4.50 -14.53
C GLY A 371 -2.81 -5.63 -15.51
N PHE A 372 -1.70 -5.58 -16.22
CA PHE A 372 -1.18 -6.67 -17.04
C PHE A 372 0.26 -6.97 -16.63
N SER A 373 0.59 -8.24 -16.45
CA SER A 373 1.96 -8.68 -16.23
C SER A 373 2.29 -9.85 -17.15
N TYR A 374 3.53 -9.84 -17.65
CA TYR A 374 4.10 -10.92 -18.43
C TYR A 374 5.48 -11.29 -17.85
N SER A 375 5.74 -12.60 -17.69
CA SER A 375 7.01 -13.12 -17.20
C SER A 375 7.52 -14.20 -18.16
N GLY A 376 8.47 -13.81 -19.02
CA GLY A 376 9.22 -14.71 -19.89
C GLY A 376 10.46 -15.26 -19.21
N LEU A 377 11.31 -15.96 -19.96
CA LEU A 377 12.57 -16.50 -19.44
C LEU A 377 13.57 -15.39 -19.05
N ARG A 378 13.67 -14.36 -19.88
CA ARG A 378 14.58 -13.21 -19.67
C ARG A 378 13.88 -11.88 -19.59
N THR A 379 12.61 -11.80 -20.00
CA THR A 379 11.86 -10.55 -20.10
C THR A 379 10.71 -10.56 -19.13
N THR A 380 10.56 -9.49 -18.36
CA THR A 380 9.37 -9.23 -17.54
C THR A 380 8.78 -7.90 -18.00
N PHE A 381 7.46 -7.86 -18.18
CA PHE A 381 6.75 -6.66 -18.58
C PHE A 381 5.53 -6.48 -17.68
N ASN A 382 5.35 -5.26 -17.15
CA ASN A 382 4.20 -4.91 -16.31
C ASN A 382 3.60 -3.60 -16.80
N VAL A 383 2.28 -3.52 -16.83
CA VAL A 383 1.53 -2.29 -17.08
C VAL A 383 0.42 -2.18 -16.04
N LEU A 384 0.26 -1.00 -15.50
CA LEU A 384 -0.86 -0.62 -14.65
C LEU A 384 -1.47 0.67 -15.21
N VAL A 385 -2.78 0.68 -15.39
CA VAL A 385 -3.59 1.88 -15.65
C VAL A 385 -4.52 2.05 -14.48
N PHE A 386 -4.64 3.26 -13.96
CA PHE A 386 -5.53 3.53 -12.83
C PHE A 386 -6.32 4.83 -13.02
N SER A 387 -7.49 4.87 -12.38
CA SER A 387 -8.28 6.06 -12.17
C SER A 387 -8.73 6.10 -10.71
N SER A 388 -8.69 7.24 -10.06
CA SER A 388 -9.21 7.42 -8.71
C SER A 388 -10.00 8.71 -8.59
N ASP A 389 -11.08 8.64 -7.84
CA ASP A 389 -11.95 9.78 -7.47
C ASP A 389 -12.18 9.69 -5.97
N SER A 390 -11.69 10.65 -5.23
CA SER A 390 -11.85 10.73 -3.78
C SER A 390 -12.59 12.00 -3.40
N GLN A 391 -13.58 11.85 -2.51
CA GLN A 391 -14.41 12.95 -2.03
C GLN A 391 -14.60 12.82 -0.53
N VAL A 392 -14.34 13.87 0.23
CA VAL A 392 -14.61 13.89 1.67
C VAL A 392 -16.12 13.89 1.90
N LEU A 393 -16.59 12.98 2.76
CA LEU A 393 -18.01 12.81 3.07
C LEU A 393 -18.49 13.79 4.14
N ASP A 394 -17.60 14.32 4.95
CA ASP A 394 -17.92 15.27 6.02
C ASP A 394 -17.97 16.70 5.48
N SER A 395 -19.11 17.08 4.91
CA SER A 395 -19.31 18.39 4.30
C SER A 395 -19.47 19.55 5.31
N ALA A 396 -19.64 19.27 6.61
CA ALA A 396 -19.90 20.29 7.62
C ALA A 396 -18.67 21.18 7.90
N PHE A 397 -17.47 20.76 7.52
CA PHE A 397 -16.20 21.42 7.82
C PHE A 397 -15.37 21.78 6.59
N GLN A 398 -15.90 21.63 5.38
CA GLN A 398 -15.15 21.93 4.14
C GLN A 398 -15.79 23.03 3.32
N ALA A 399 -14.95 23.88 2.73
CA ALA A 399 -15.38 24.79 1.69
C ALA A 399 -15.91 23.98 0.49
N PRO A 400 -17.00 24.42 -0.17
CA PRO A 400 -17.52 23.77 -1.36
C PRO A 400 -16.39 23.63 -2.41
N GLY A 401 -16.20 22.41 -2.96
CA GLY A 401 -15.21 22.13 -4.02
C GLY A 401 -13.80 21.73 -3.55
N ASP A 402 -13.41 21.92 -2.29
CA ASP A 402 -12.04 21.60 -1.82
C ASP A 402 -11.83 20.12 -1.50
N GLY A 403 -12.90 19.35 -1.35
CA GLY A 403 -12.84 17.96 -0.89
C GLY A 403 -12.77 16.89 -1.97
N ARG A 404 -12.75 17.24 -3.27
CA ARG A 404 -12.73 16.24 -4.35
C ARG A 404 -11.42 16.25 -5.11
N VAL A 405 -10.80 15.07 -5.22
CA VAL A 405 -9.56 14.84 -5.96
C VAL A 405 -9.79 13.75 -6.98
N ARG A 406 -9.59 14.06 -8.26
CA ARG A 406 -9.64 13.10 -9.36
C ARG A 406 -8.28 12.95 -9.99
N GLN A 407 -7.81 11.70 -10.08
CA GLN A 407 -6.52 11.37 -10.68
C GLN A 407 -6.68 10.20 -11.65
N TRP A 408 -5.87 10.17 -12.66
CA TRP A 408 -5.68 9.00 -13.51
C TRP A 408 -4.22 8.92 -13.94
N GLY A 409 -3.79 7.74 -14.29
CA GLY A 409 -2.44 7.56 -14.75
C GLY A 409 -2.16 6.14 -15.24
N TYR A 410 -0.95 5.98 -15.73
CA TYR A 410 -0.42 4.67 -16.10
C TYR A 410 1.04 4.57 -15.71
N THR A 411 1.48 3.35 -15.48
CA THR A 411 2.89 3.00 -15.35
C THR A 411 3.15 1.73 -16.14
N GLY A 412 4.28 1.70 -16.84
CA GLY A 412 4.76 0.55 -17.58
C GLY A 412 6.22 0.29 -17.21
N SER A 413 6.57 -0.98 -16.99
CA SER A 413 7.96 -1.38 -16.78
C SER A 413 8.29 -2.59 -17.64
N ALA A 414 9.49 -2.59 -18.21
CA ALA A 414 10.06 -3.71 -18.95
C ALA A 414 11.44 -4.01 -18.37
N ALA A 415 11.68 -5.23 -17.93
CA ALA A 415 12.98 -5.67 -17.45
C ALA A 415 13.50 -6.81 -18.32
N TYR A 416 14.79 -6.76 -18.65
CA TYR A 416 15.49 -7.77 -19.41
C TYR A 416 16.73 -8.26 -18.67
N LYS A 417 16.80 -9.58 -18.44
CA LYS A 417 17.98 -10.24 -17.86
C LYS A 417 19.06 -10.40 -18.92
N LEU A 418 20.13 -9.63 -18.82
CA LEU A 418 21.30 -9.75 -19.69
C LEU A 418 21.98 -11.11 -19.45
N ASN A 419 22.15 -11.45 -18.19
CA ASN A 419 22.67 -12.72 -17.70
C ASN A 419 22.03 -13.02 -16.33
N PRO A 420 22.35 -14.12 -15.62
CA PRO A 420 21.79 -14.43 -14.31
C PRO A 420 22.08 -13.40 -13.21
N LEU A 421 23.10 -12.57 -13.37
CA LEU A 421 23.56 -11.58 -12.37
C LEU A 421 23.16 -10.16 -12.75
N ASP A 422 22.91 -9.87 -14.03
CA ASP A 422 22.67 -8.51 -14.53
C ASP A 422 21.32 -8.38 -15.21
N SER A 423 20.66 -7.28 -14.95
CA SER A 423 19.40 -6.90 -15.61
C SER A 423 19.36 -5.42 -15.96
N VAL A 424 18.63 -5.10 -17.01
CA VAL A 424 18.30 -3.74 -17.42
C VAL A 424 16.79 -3.58 -17.35
N ASN A 425 16.33 -2.45 -16.89
CA ASN A 425 14.91 -2.12 -16.86
C ASN A 425 14.63 -0.72 -17.42
N LEU A 426 13.49 -0.60 -18.06
CA LEU A 426 12.90 0.64 -18.53
C LEU A 426 11.56 0.83 -17.82
N THR A 427 11.35 2.00 -17.21
CA THR A 427 10.07 2.33 -16.56
C THR A 427 9.57 3.67 -17.06
N GLY A 428 8.33 3.72 -17.51
CA GLY A 428 7.64 4.94 -17.90
C GLY A 428 6.36 5.12 -17.06
N SER A 429 6.07 6.33 -16.64
CA SER A 429 4.85 6.64 -15.91
C SER A 429 4.30 8.01 -16.25
N GLN A 430 2.98 8.13 -16.19
CA GLN A 430 2.27 9.40 -16.19
C GLN A 430 1.20 9.38 -15.12
N GLN A 431 1.08 10.46 -14.37
CA GLN A 431 -0.01 10.71 -13.43
C GLN A 431 -0.54 12.11 -13.63
N ARG A 432 -1.85 12.22 -13.80
CA ARG A 432 -2.53 13.50 -13.96
C ARG A 432 -3.57 13.68 -12.86
N THR A 433 -3.48 14.80 -12.17
CA THR A 433 -4.51 15.29 -11.24
C THR A 433 -5.38 16.30 -11.98
N LEU A 434 -6.68 16.04 -12.03
CA LEU A 434 -7.63 16.97 -12.66
C LEU A 434 -7.89 18.13 -11.71
N GLY A 435 -7.94 19.35 -12.25
CA GLY A 435 -8.31 20.53 -11.49
C GLY A 435 -9.75 20.45 -10.96
N ASN A 436 -10.04 21.20 -9.93
CA ASN A 436 -11.38 21.45 -9.39
C ASN A 436 -11.67 22.98 -9.42
N GLU A 437 -12.78 23.40 -8.82
CA GLU A 437 -13.21 24.81 -8.84
C GLU A 437 -12.22 25.77 -8.14
N LEU A 438 -11.42 25.25 -7.20
CA LEU A 438 -10.50 26.04 -6.36
C LEU A 438 -9.03 25.85 -6.73
N ARG A 439 -8.68 24.72 -7.35
CA ARG A 439 -7.28 24.33 -7.60
C ARG A 439 -7.10 23.84 -9.02
N ARG A 440 -6.04 24.31 -9.66
CA ARG A 440 -5.67 23.82 -10.98
C ARG A 440 -5.02 22.45 -10.89
N GLY A 441 -5.18 21.65 -11.94
CA GLY A 441 -4.60 20.32 -12.03
C GLY A 441 -3.10 20.33 -12.30
N ASN A 442 -2.50 19.15 -12.27
CA ASN A 442 -1.10 18.94 -12.62
C ASN A 442 -0.92 17.65 -13.42
N ASP A 443 0.22 17.53 -14.10
CA ASP A 443 0.62 16.37 -14.90
C ASP A 443 2.09 16.04 -14.64
N LEU A 444 2.36 14.84 -14.14
CA LEU A 444 3.70 14.32 -13.85
C LEU A 444 4.02 13.19 -14.82
N LYS A 445 5.11 13.31 -15.57
CA LYS A 445 5.62 12.28 -16.48
C LYS A 445 7.03 11.92 -16.09
N SER A 446 7.36 10.64 -16.16
CA SER A 446 8.71 10.15 -15.87
C SER A 446 9.07 8.99 -16.78
N LEU A 447 10.34 9.01 -17.24
CA LEU A 447 10.97 7.90 -17.93
C LEU A 447 12.29 7.59 -17.24
N SER A 448 12.52 6.33 -16.89
CA SER A 448 13.77 5.89 -16.28
C SER A 448 14.32 4.64 -16.94
N LEU A 449 15.63 4.63 -17.14
CA LEU A 449 16.41 3.48 -17.60
C LEU A 449 17.37 3.12 -16.47
N GLY A 450 17.45 1.83 -16.13
CA GLY A 450 18.32 1.38 -15.06
C GLY A 450 19.01 0.06 -15.39
N TRP A 451 20.14 -0.15 -14.73
CA TRP A 451 20.89 -1.40 -14.69
C TRP A 451 21.09 -1.82 -13.25
N THR A 452 20.98 -3.12 -12.99
CA THR A 452 21.31 -3.73 -11.68
C THR A 452 22.18 -4.94 -11.91
N GLY A 453 23.29 -5.02 -11.16
CA GLY A 453 24.21 -6.14 -11.20
C GLY A 453 24.52 -6.68 -9.81
N GLN A 454 24.63 -8.00 -9.69
CA GLN A 454 25.13 -8.66 -8.47
C GLN A 454 26.64 -8.72 -8.53
N LEU A 455 27.33 -7.98 -7.65
CA LEU A 455 28.79 -7.98 -7.52
C LEU A 455 29.32 -9.18 -6.74
N GLY A 456 28.43 -9.87 -6.02
CA GLY A 456 28.76 -11.03 -5.19
C GLY A 456 27.53 -11.55 -4.45
N ARG A 457 27.72 -12.51 -3.56
CA ARG A 457 26.61 -13.13 -2.80
C ARG A 457 25.88 -12.13 -1.88
N ARG A 458 26.55 -11.06 -1.46
CA ARG A 458 26.06 -10.10 -0.47
C ARG A 458 26.12 -8.64 -0.96
N ALA A 459 26.56 -8.40 -2.19
CA ALA A 459 26.72 -7.08 -2.75
C ALA A 459 26.02 -6.95 -4.08
N SER A 460 25.30 -5.87 -4.30
CA SER A 460 24.71 -5.48 -5.57
C SER A 460 24.99 -4.01 -5.86
N ALA A 461 25.08 -3.67 -7.15
CA ALA A 461 25.20 -2.29 -7.61
C ALA A 461 24.04 -1.96 -8.55
N SER A 462 23.66 -0.70 -8.58
CA SER A 462 22.69 -0.18 -9.55
C SER A 462 23.15 1.14 -10.15
N LEU A 463 22.76 1.37 -11.40
CA LEU A 463 22.93 2.63 -12.11
C LEU A 463 21.59 2.96 -12.77
N SER A 464 21.13 4.22 -12.66
CA SER A 464 19.88 4.63 -13.31
C SER A 464 19.95 6.07 -13.79
N ALA A 465 19.35 6.31 -14.97
CA ALA A 465 19.10 7.62 -15.52
C ALA A 465 17.59 7.85 -15.57
N ARG A 466 17.13 9.04 -15.17
CA ARG A 466 15.71 9.41 -15.16
C ARG A 466 15.51 10.80 -15.74
N TYR A 467 14.43 10.95 -16.48
CA TYR A 467 13.92 12.22 -16.94
C TYR A 467 12.48 12.39 -16.45
N THR A 468 12.21 13.52 -15.79
CA THR A 468 10.89 13.84 -15.20
C THR A 468 10.43 15.21 -15.70
N VAL A 469 9.16 15.29 -16.05
CA VAL A 469 8.47 16.54 -16.42
C VAL A 469 7.25 16.69 -15.52
N PHE A 470 7.21 17.78 -14.77
CA PHE A 470 6.06 18.15 -13.96
C PHE A 470 5.47 19.45 -14.50
N ASN A 471 4.24 19.38 -14.99
CA ASN A 471 3.48 20.51 -15.48
C ASN A 471 2.46 20.94 -14.43
N SER A 472 2.56 22.14 -13.96
CA SER A 472 1.67 22.77 -12.99
C SER A 472 1.71 24.27 -13.21
N ASP A 473 0.65 24.97 -12.86
CA ASP A 473 0.63 26.44 -12.96
C ASP A 473 1.46 27.13 -11.89
N THR A 474 1.72 26.44 -10.77
CA THR A 474 2.44 27.07 -9.63
C THR A 474 3.95 26.79 -9.64
N ASN A 475 4.36 25.58 -9.99
CA ASN A 475 5.77 25.15 -9.87
C ASN A 475 6.14 24.09 -10.94
N PRO A 476 6.04 24.42 -12.25
CA PRO A 476 6.45 23.48 -13.30
C PRO A 476 7.96 23.29 -13.31
N TYR A 477 8.40 22.03 -13.52
CA TYR A 477 9.83 21.73 -13.63
C TYR A 477 10.12 20.59 -14.61
N LYS A 478 11.36 20.56 -15.10
CA LYS A 478 11.96 19.42 -15.79
C LYS A 478 13.20 19.01 -15.02
N GLU A 479 13.39 17.71 -14.84
CA GLU A 479 14.51 17.19 -14.07
C GLU A 479 15.15 16.02 -14.80
N SER A 480 16.46 16.08 -14.97
CA SER A 480 17.30 14.95 -15.40
C SER A 480 18.10 14.48 -14.21
N SER A 481 18.15 13.20 -13.93
CA SER A 481 18.93 12.64 -12.83
C SER A 481 19.72 11.41 -13.25
N LEU A 482 20.92 11.29 -12.71
CA LEU A 482 21.77 10.11 -12.81
C LEU A 482 22.11 9.62 -11.41
N SER A 483 21.79 8.37 -11.12
CA SER A 483 21.98 7.79 -9.79
C SER A 483 22.80 6.52 -9.86
N GLY A 484 23.73 6.35 -8.93
CA GLY A 484 24.46 5.09 -8.71
C GLY A 484 24.32 4.67 -7.24
N SER A 485 24.13 3.39 -6.97
CA SER A 485 24.09 2.88 -5.59
C SER A 485 24.77 1.52 -5.47
N ILE A 486 25.24 1.24 -4.25
CA ILE A 486 25.77 -0.05 -3.80
C ILE A 486 24.98 -0.47 -2.57
N SER A 487 24.49 -1.69 -2.58
CA SER A 487 23.77 -2.30 -1.47
C SER A 487 24.52 -3.54 -0.97
N LEU A 488 24.70 -3.60 0.34
CA LEU A 488 25.36 -4.69 1.05
C LEU A 488 24.35 -5.37 1.99
N ARG A 489 24.38 -6.70 2.06
CA ARG A 489 23.60 -7.52 3.00
C ARG A 489 24.54 -8.39 3.81
N PHE A 490 24.30 -8.49 5.12
CA PHE A 490 25.21 -9.17 6.07
C PHE A 490 24.60 -10.44 6.66
#